data_87c2684d271d1d6b08ac2fa65f8119dd
#
_entry.id   87c2684d271d1d6b08ac2fa65f8119dd
#
_cell.length_a   1.000
_cell.length_b   1.000
_cell.length_c   1.000
_cell.angle_alpha   90.00
_cell.angle_beta   90.00
_cell.angle_gamma   90.00
#
_symmetry.space_group_name_H-M   'P 1'
#
loop_
_entity.id
_entity.type
_entity.pdbx_description
1 polymer ?
#
loop_
_entity_poly.entity_id
_entity_poly.type
_entity_poly.pdbx_seq_one_letter_code
_entity_poly.pdbx_strand_id
1 'polypeptide(L)'
;VPGSFLAGILSLYLLGMTINVVVLFSLILAVGMLVDGAIVVTEFADRRMVQGVARKLAYIDASERMSWPIIASTMTTLSAFFPLLFWPGVTGEFMKFLPFTLIMILSASMLMALIFIPTIGSHVGSPGQRSINIKKMIFAGETGNFQNLKGIVGTYIKVLNKALLHPGKILLASVATLILVQFAYIVFGKGIEFFPDIEPDYAVIQVHARGNLSIKEKDILMREIENKIIHMEELKSIYTRTGVSKQSRDGAEDIIGSIQLEFVDWNIRRPAGEIISEVMNRTKNLAGIKIEILKKKRGPPIGKDIQIKVTSKSYKKIEYAVKKIVNQFDKIG
;
A
#
# COMPACT_ATOMS: atom_id res chain seq x y z
N VAL A 1 -13.05 -19.98 -4.37
CA VAL A 1 -12.26 -19.03 -3.54
C VAL A 1 -11.31 -19.78 -2.59
N PRO A 2 -11.75 -20.66 -1.65
CA PRO A 2 -10.81 -21.29 -0.71
C PRO A 2 -9.67 -22.07 -1.41
N GLY A 3 -9.99 -22.82 -2.46
CA GLY A 3 -9.00 -23.58 -3.20
C GLY A 3 -7.92 -22.70 -3.87
N SER A 4 -8.32 -21.57 -4.45
CA SER A 4 -7.37 -20.60 -5.05
C SER A 4 -6.46 -19.96 -4.01
N PHE A 5 -7.00 -19.65 -2.82
CA PHE A 5 -6.22 -19.14 -1.68
C PHE A 5 -5.19 -20.16 -1.21
N LEU A 6 -5.63 -21.39 -0.94
CA LEU A 6 -4.73 -22.44 -0.48
C LEU A 6 -3.65 -22.75 -1.51
N ALA A 7 -3.99 -22.81 -2.80
CA ALA A 7 -3.03 -22.99 -3.88
C ALA A 7 -2.03 -21.82 -3.97
N GLY A 8 -2.50 -20.59 -3.79
CA GLY A 8 -1.64 -19.40 -3.75
C GLY A 8 -0.68 -19.42 -2.57
N ILE A 9 -1.16 -19.74 -1.36
CA ILE A 9 -0.33 -19.85 -0.16
C ILE A 9 0.69 -20.99 -0.32
N LEU A 10 0.27 -22.13 -0.85
CA LEU A 10 1.18 -23.25 -1.14
C LEU A 10 2.27 -22.83 -2.13
N SER A 11 1.91 -22.09 -3.18
CA SER A 11 2.88 -21.58 -4.16
C SER A 11 3.90 -20.64 -3.53
N LEU A 12 3.46 -19.74 -2.63
CA LEU A 12 4.36 -18.86 -1.87
C LEU A 12 5.31 -19.67 -0.97
N TYR A 13 4.80 -20.70 -0.30
CA TYR A 13 5.61 -21.59 0.51
C TYR A 13 6.68 -22.31 -0.32
N LEU A 14 6.33 -22.88 -1.48
CA LEU A 14 7.26 -23.54 -2.39
C LEU A 14 8.35 -22.61 -2.94
N LEU A 15 8.06 -21.33 -3.06
CA LEU A 15 9.00 -20.27 -3.47
C LEU A 15 9.86 -19.77 -2.30
N GLY A 16 9.70 -20.32 -1.08
CA GLY A 16 10.42 -19.87 0.11
C GLY A 16 10.03 -18.49 0.61
N MET A 17 8.86 -17.99 0.21
CA MET A 17 8.37 -16.67 0.62
C MET A 17 7.60 -16.77 1.93
N THR A 18 7.88 -15.82 2.85
CA THR A 18 7.19 -15.76 4.15
C THR A 18 5.87 -14.98 4.03
N ILE A 19 4.87 -15.37 4.83
CA ILE A 19 3.63 -14.61 4.98
C ILE A 19 3.95 -13.37 5.82
N ASN A 20 3.90 -12.21 5.19
CA ASN A 20 4.10 -10.91 5.82
C ASN A 20 2.89 -10.00 5.60
N VAL A 21 2.92 -8.79 6.15
CA VAL A 21 1.81 -7.82 6.06
C VAL A 21 1.44 -7.51 4.59
N VAL A 22 2.41 -7.42 3.69
CA VAL A 22 2.16 -7.15 2.26
C VAL A 22 1.47 -8.33 1.59
N VAL A 23 1.86 -9.56 1.92
CA VAL A 23 1.17 -10.78 1.47
C VAL A 23 -0.27 -10.80 1.95
N LEU A 24 -0.53 -10.45 3.23
CA LEU A 24 -1.89 -10.38 3.77
C LEU A 24 -2.73 -9.32 3.04
N PHE A 25 -2.19 -8.14 2.76
CA PHE A 25 -2.86 -7.14 1.94
C PHE A 25 -3.19 -7.66 0.54
N SER A 26 -2.24 -8.36 -0.08
CA SER A 26 -2.45 -8.96 -1.40
C SER A 26 -3.55 -10.01 -1.40
N LEU A 27 -3.62 -10.82 -0.34
CA LEU A 27 -4.69 -11.80 -0.13
C LEU A 27 -6.05 -11.12 -0.05
N ILE A 28 -6.17 -10.05 0.75
CA ILE A 28 -7.41 -9.28 0.89
C ILE A 28 -7.82 -8.67 -0.47
N LEU A 29 -6.87 -8.07 -1.18
CA LEU A 29 -7.11 -7.49 -2.50
C LEU A 29 -7.55 -8.55 -3.52
N ALA A 30 -6.94 -9.74 -3.48
CA ALA A 30 -7.26 -10.84 -4.36
C ALA A 30 -8.69 -11.35 -4.18
N VAL A 31 -9.27 -11.30 -2.97
CA VAL A 31 -10.64 -11.80 -2.69
C VAL A 31 -11.66 -11.24 -3.67
N GLY A 32 -11.62 -9.94 -3.91
CA GLY A 32 -12.55 -9.27 -4.83
C GLY A 32 -12.38 -9.71 -6.29
N MET A 33 -11.17 -10.11 -6.69
CA MET A 33 -10.85 -10.48 -8.07
C MET A 33 -10.98 -11.99 -8.35
N LEU A 34 -10.97 -12.84 -7.29
CA LEU A 34 -10.98 -14.29 -7.41
C LEU A 34 -12.31 -14.87 -7.94
N VAL A 35 -13.40 -14.14 -7.72
CA VAL A 35 -14.74 -14.66 -7.96
C VAL A 35 -15.20 -14.44 -9.41
N ASP A 36 -14.63 -13.43 -10.08
CA ASP A 36 -15.11 -12.97 -11.39
C ASP A 36 -15.12 -14.07 -12.45
N GLY A 37 -14.04 -14.80 -12.63
CA GLY A 37 -13.97 -15.88 -13.58
C GLY A 37 -14.99 -17.01 -13.30
N ALA A 38 -15.16 -17.36 -12.03
CA ALA A 38 -16.11 -18.39 -11.60
C ALA A 38 -17.56 -17.96 -11.87
N ILE A 39 -17.90 -16.70 -11.58
CA ILE A 39 -19.24 -16.15 -11.83
C ILE A 39 -19.56 -16.19 -13.31
N VAL A 40 -18.65 -15.72 -14.17
CA VAL A 40 -18.87 -15.68 -15.63
C VAL A 40 -19.14 -17.07 -16.19
N VAL A 41 -18.37 -18.08 -15.82
CA VAL A 41 -18.57 -19.47 -16.29
C VAL A 41 -19.90 -20.02 -15.78
N THR A 42 -20.21 -19.89 -14.50
CA THR A 42 -21.44 -20.42 -13.92
C THR A 42 -22.69 -19.73 -14.46
N GLU A 43 -22.64 -18.41 -14.64
CA GLU A 43 -23.75 -17.65 -15.19
C GLU A 43 -24.04 -18.03 -16.66
N PHE A 44 -22.97 -18.20 -17.47
CA PHE A 44 -23.13 -18.63 -18.86
C PHE A 44 -23.71 -20.04 -18.91
N ALA A 45 -23.19 -21.00 -18.13
CA ALA A 45 -23.72 -22.36 -18.06
C ALA A 45 -25.18 -22.38 -17.61
N ASP A 46 -25.53 -21.59 -16.61
CA ASP A 46 -26.90 -21.49 -16.10
C ASP A 46 -27.85 -20.93 -17.16
N ARG A 47 -27.44 -19.95 -17.94
CA ARG A 47 -28.18 -19.40 -19.08
C ARG A 47 -28.44 -20.46 -20.14
N ARG A 48 -27.44 -21.27 -20.45
CA ARG A 48 -27.58 -22.39 -21.42
C ARG A 48 -28.53 -23.49 -20.90
N MET A 49 -28.45 -23.81 -19.59
CA MET A 49 -29.39 -24.77 -18.98
C MET A 49 -30.83 -24.25 -18.99
N VAL A 50 -31.06 -22.96 -18.81
CA VAL A 50 -32.39 -22.33 -18.91
C VAL A 50 -32.95 -22.44 -20.36
N GLN A 51 -32.08 -22.44 -21.39
CA GLN A 51 -32.44 -22.66 -22.79
C GLN A 51 -32.72 -24.14 -23.11
N GLY A 52 -32.61 -25.07 -22.15
CA GLY A 52 -32.88 -26.48 -22.30
C GLY A 52 -31.65 -27.33 -22.67
N VAL A 53 -30.46 -26.77 -22.67
CA VAL A 53 -29.23 -27.55 -22.91
C VAL A 53 -28.92 -28.43 -21.70
N ALA A 54 -28.54 -29.68 -21.95
CA ALA A 54 -28.16 -30.62 -20.90
C ALA A 54 -27.00 -30.06 -20.09
N ARG A 55 -27.03 -30.21 -18.76
CA ARG A 55 -26.11 -29.64 -17.80
C ARG A 55 -24.63 -29.77 -18.17
N LYS A 56 -24.20 -31.01 -18.49
CA LYS A 56 -22.82 -31.29 -18.89
C LYS A 56 -22.40 -30.49 -20.13
N LEU A 57 -23.24 -30.45 -21.15
CA LEU A 57 -22.99 -29.69 -22.38
C LEU A 57 -22.99 -28.17 -22.11
N ALA A 58 -23.85 -27.70 -21.23
CA ALA A 58 -23.91 -26.29 -20.86
C ALA A 58 -22.60 -25.82 -20.20
N TYR A 59 -21.99 -26.62 -19.34
CA TYR A 59 -20.70 -26.29 -18.72
C TYR A 59 -19.50 -26.42 -19.65
N ILE A 60 -19.54 -27.38 -20.60
CA ILE A 60 -18.53 -27.49 -21.66
C ILE A 60 -18.57 -26.26 -22.57
N ASP A 61 -19.74 -25.87 -23.07
CA ASP A 61 -19.91 -24.67 -23.90
C ASP A 61 -19.52 -23.39 -23.14
N ALA A 62 -19.84 -23.31 -21.84
CA ALA A 62 -19.44 -22.21 -20.99
C ALA A 62 -17.90 -22.08 -20.86
N SER A 63 -17.21 -23.19 -20.62
CA SER A 63 -15.76 -23.22 -20.52
C SER A 63 -15.08 -22.83 -21.82
N GLU A 64 -15.56 -23.40 -22.94
CA GLU A 64 -15.00 -23.10 -24.26
C GLU A 64 -15.15 -21.63 -24.64
N ARG A 65 -16.35 -21.07 -24.48
CA ARG A 65 -16.62 -19.68 -24.88
C ARG A 65 -16.07 -18.65 -23.94
N MET A 66 -16.00 -18.94 -22.63
CA MET A 66 -15.54 -17.97 -21.61
C MET A 66 -14.06 -18.10 -21.30
N SER A 67 -13.35 -19.13 -21.80
CA SER A 67 -11.92 -19.29 -21.53
C SER A 67 -11.10 -18.09 -21.98
N TRP A 68 -11.25 -17.67 -23.24
CA TRP A 68 -10.48 -16.54 -23.78
C TRP A 68 -10.77 -15.19 -23.08
N PRO A 69 -12.03 -14.77 -22.86
CA PRO A 69 -12.35 -13.59 -22.05
C PRO A 69 -11.75 -13.63 -20.66
N ILE A 70 -11.80 -14.77 -19.95
CA ILE A 70 -11.26 -14.90 -18.59
C ILE A 70 -9.73 -14.80 -18.60
N ILE A 71 -9.06 -15.51 -19.53
CA ILE A 71 -7.61 -15.43 -19.67
C ILE A 71 -7.18 -13.99 -19.98
N ALA A 72 -7.81 -13.33 -20.94
CA ALA A 72 -7.49 -11.96 -21.33
C ALA A 72 -7.71 -10.96 -20.18
N SER A 73 -8.83 -11.07 -19.46
CA SER A 73 -9.13 -10.25 -18.29
C SER A 73 -8.09 -10.45 -17.18
N THR A 74 -7.78 -11.70 -16.83
CA THR A 74 -6.79 -12.02 -15.80
C THR A 74 -5.41 -11.51 -16.20
N MET A 75 -4.99 -11.71 -17.46
CA MET A 75 -3.70 -11.19 -17.95
C MET A 75 -3.63 -9.66 -17.91
N THR A 76 -4.72 -8.97 -18.23
CA THR A 76 -4.79 -7.51 -18.16
C THR A 76 -4.63 -7.03 -16.71
N THR A 77 -5.30 -7.70 -15.77
CA THR A 77 -5.18 -7.41 -14.33
C THR A 77 -3.74 -7.64 -13.82
N LEU A 78 -3.14 -8.78 -14.19
CA LEU A 78 -1.76 -9.09 -13.82
C LEU A 78 -0.77 -8.10 -14.42
N SER A 79 -0.99 -7.64 -15.65
CA SER A 79 -0.13 -6.65 -16.31
C SER A 79 -0.12 -5.30 -15.59
N ALA A 80 -1.20 -4.93 -14.91
CA ALA A 80 -1.25 -3.70 -14.13
C ALA A 80 -0.33 -3.76 -12.89
N PHE A 81 -0.10 -4.95 -12.31
CA PHE A 81 0.78 -5.14 -11.16
C PHE A 81 2.23 -5.49 -11.53
N PHE A 82 2.46 -5.91 -12.77
CA PHE A 82 3.76 -6.35 -13.25
C PHE A 82 4.90 -5.30 -13.09
N PRO A 83 4.69 -4.00 -13.33
CA PRO A 83 5.72 -2.98 -13.14
C PRO A 83 6.27 -2.91 -11.71
N LEU A 84 5.47 -3.27 -10.70
CA LEU A 84 5.91 -3.27 -9.29
C LEU A 84 7.03 -4.28 -9.00
N LEU A 85 7.17 -5.33 -9.82
CA LEU A 85 8.26 -6.32 -9.70
C LEU A 85 9.63 -5.72 -9.99
N PHE A 86 9.69 -4.67 -10.79
CA PHE A 86 10.92 -4.02 -11.23
C PHE A 86 11.25 -2.75 -10.46
N TRP A 87 10.50 -2.45 -9.40
CA TRP A 87 10.75 -1.27 -8.60
C TRP A 87 12.11 -1.38 -7.89
N PRO A 88 13.04 -0.40 -8.08
CA PRO A 88 14.36 -0.46 -7.49
C PRO A 88 14.37 -0.08 -6.01
N GLY A 89 15.42 -0.53 -5.31
CA GLY A 89 15.69 -0.14 -3.92
C GLY A 89 14.93 -0.95 -2.88
N VAL A 90 15.10 -0.57 -1.61
CA VAL A 90 14.54 -1.29 -0.45
C VAL A 90 13.01 -1.32 -0.48
N THR A 91 12.39 -0.25 -0.96
CA THR A 91 10.93 -0.18 -1.13
C THR A 91 10.44 -1.20 -2.14
N GLY A 92 11.17 -1.39 -3.26
CA GLY A 92 10.85 -2.40 -4.27
C GLY A 92 10.96 -3.81 -3.73
N GLU A 93 12.03 -4.10 -2.96
CA GLU A 93 12.21 -5.40 -2.29
C GLU A 93 11.05 -5.74 -1.35
N PHE A 94 10.50 -4.74 -0.66
CA PHE A 94 9.33 -4.90 0.20
C PHE A 94 8.05 -5.06 -0.61
N MET A 95 7.88 -4.28 -1.69
CA MET A 95 6.66 -4.25 -2.48
C MET A 95 6.50 -5.42 -3.45
N LYS A 96 7.57 -6.09 -3.85
CA LYS A 96 7.51 -7.24 -4.77
C LYS A 96 6.64 -8.40 -4.28
N PHE A 97 6.44 -8.53 -2.96
CA PHE A 97 5.56 -9.55 -2.39
C PHE A 97 4.11 -9.41 -2.85
N LEU A 98 3.65 -8.17 -3.12
CA LEU A 98 2.28 -7.90 -3.57
C LEU A 98 1.99 -8.49 -4.96
N PRO A 99 2.73 -8.13 -6.04
CA PRO A 99 2.48 -8.69 -7.36
C PRO A 99 2.75 -10.19 -7.42
N PHE A 100 3.76 -10.71 -6.74
CA PHE A 100 3.99 -12.16 -6.68
C PHE A 100 2.78 -12.89 -6.10
N THR A 101 2.27 -12.45 -4.98
CA THR A 101 1.09 -13.06 -4.33
C THR A 101 -0.12 -13.01 -5.25
N LEU A 102 -0.38 -11.86 -5.89
CA LEU A 102 -1.50 -11.71 -6.82
C LEU A 102 -1.36 -12.63 -8.05
N ILE A 103 -0.17 -12.71 -8.64
CA ILE A 103 0.09 -13.59 -9.79
C ILE A 103 -0.23 -15.04 -9.43
N MET A 104 0.27 -15.53 -8.29
CA MET A 104 0.03 -16.93 -7.87
C MET A 104 -1.44 -17.20 -7.61
N ILE A 105 -2.12 -16.34 -6.89
CA ILE A 105 -3.52 -16.52 -6.51
C ILE A 105 -4.46 -16.39 -7.71
N LEU A 106 -4.26 -15.37 -8.55
CA LEU A 106 -5.12 -15.16 -9.72
C LEU A 106 -4.91 -16.24 -10.79
N SER A 107 -3.66 -16.72 -10.97
CA SER A 107 -3.39 -17.87 -11.83
C SER A 107 -4.08 -19.13 -11.32
N ALA A 108 -4.01 -19.40 -10.02
CA ALA A 108 -4.74 -20.51 -9.39
C ALA A 108 -6.26 -20.33 -9.52
N SER A 109 -6.77 -19.11 -9.38
CA SER A 109 -8.19 -18.81 -9.55
C SER A 109 -8.67 -19.06 -10.99
N MET A 110 -7.87 -18.67 -11.96
CA MET A 110 -8.16 -18.93 -13.38
C MET A 110 -8.26 -20.43 -13.66
N LEU A 111 -7.32 -21.24 -13.12
CA LEU A 111 -7.40 -22.70 -13.25
C LEU A 111 -8.64 -23.28 -12.56
N MET A 112 -8.97 -22.76 -11.37
CA MET A 112 -10.20 -23.16 -10.67
C MET A 112 -11.45 -22.81 -11.46
N ALA A 113 -11.53 -21.65 -12.08
CA ALA A 113 -12.67 -21.20 -12.86
C ALA A 113 -12.86 -22.00 -14.14
N LEU A 114 -11.76 -22.37 -14.83
CA LEU A 114 -11.82 -23.04 -16.13
C LEU A 114 -11.87 -24.58 -16.06
N ILE A 115 -11.37 -25.17 -14.96
CA ILE A 115 -11.29 -26.63 -14.82
C ILE A 115 -12.22 -27.14 -13.72
N PHE A 116 -12.05 -26.66 -12.50
CA PHE A 116 -12.77 -27.22 -11.34
C PHE A 116 -14.23 -26.79 -11.31
N ILE A 117 -14.55 -25.53 -11.60
CA ILE A 117 -15.93 -25.04 -11.59
C ILE A 117 -16.78 -25.76 -12.63
N PRO A 118 -16.38 -25.92 -13.90
CA PRO A 118 -17.13 -26.67 -14.88
C PRO A 118 -17.29 -28.14 -14.50
N THR A 119 -16.25 -28.76 -14.01
CA THR A 119 -16.28 -30.19 -13.62
C THR A 119 -17.27 -30.40 -12.47
N ILE A 120 -17.20 -29.64 -11.40
CA ILE A 120 -18.11 -29.75 -10.26
C ILE A 120 -19.53 -29.34 -10.68
N GLY A 121 -19.67 -28.24 -11.41
CA GLY A 121 -20.95 -27.73 -11.88
C GLY A 121 -21.68 -28.70 -12.82
N SER A 122 -20.94 -29.47 -13.64
CA SER A 122 -21.51 -30.49 -14.49
C SER A 122 -22.15 -31.66 -13.71
N HIS A 123 -21.73 -31.88 -12.45
CA HIS A 123 -22.28 -32.96 -11.60
C HIS A 123 -23.33 -32.43 -10.59
N VAL A 124 -23.07 -31.28 -9.96
CA VAL A 124 -23.89 -30.76 -8.85
C VAL A 124 -24.85 -29.65 -9.30
N GLY A 125 -24.53 -28.94 -10.37
CA GLY A 125 -25.32 -27.80 -10.85
C GLY A 125 -26.75 -28.20 -11.14
N SER A 126 -27.72 -27.50 -10.61
CA SER A 126 -29.14 -27.61 -11.04
C SER A 126 -29.53 -26.25 -11.64
N PRO A 127 -30.39 -26.27 -12.72
CA PRO A 127 -30.97 -25.03 -13.17
C PRO A 127 -31.72 -24.43 -11.97
N GLY A 128 -31.31 -23.29 -11.48
CA GLY A 128 -31.94 -22.64 -10.34
C GLY A 128 -33.45 -22.51 -10.63
N GLN A 129 -34.30 -22.71 -9.64
CA GLN A 129 -35.72 -22.32 -9.71
C GLN A 129 -35.79 -20.80 -9.82
N ARG A 130 -35.44 -20.27 -10.99
CA ARG A 130 -35.51 -18.85 -11.26
C ARG A 130 -36.96 -18.40 -11.33
N SER A 131 -37.26 -17.40 -10.55
CA SER A 131 -38.55 -16.71 -10.60
C SER A 131 -38.94 -16.41 -12.07
N ILE A 132 -40.23 -16.51 -12.38
CA ILE A 132 -40.82 -16.18 -13.70
C ILE A 132 -40.34 -14.80 -14.19
N ASN A 133 -40.07 -13.85 -13.26
CA ASN A 133 -39.58 -12.55 -13.62
C ASN A 133 -38.14 -12.57 -14.16
N ILE A 134 -37.25 -13.45 -13.62
CA ILE A 134 -35.87 -13.59 -14.10
C ILE A 134 -35.87 -14.26 -15.48
N LYS A 135 -36.74 -15.25 -15.72
CA LYS A 135 -36.91 -15.81 -17.06
C LYS A 135 -37.36 -14.75 -18.06
N LYS A 136 -38.29 -13.89 -17.70
CA LYS A 136 -38.71 -12.76 -18.53
C LYS A 136 -37.59 -11.76 -18.80
N MET A 137 -36.74 -11.51 -17.83
CA MET A 137 -35.59 -10.60 -18.00
C MET A 137 -34.52 -11.20 -18.93
N ILE A 138 -34.23 -12.51 -18.80
CA ILE A 138 -33.28 -13.20 -19.70
C ILE A 138 -33.81 -13.22 -21.11
N PHE A 139 -35.10 -13.56 -21.30
CA PHE A 139 -35.76 -13.57 -22.60
C PHE A 139 -35.84 -12.19 -23.23
N ALA A 140 -36.10 -11.14 -22.44
CA ALA A 140 -36.08 -9.76 -22.93
C ALA A 140 -34.66 -9.33 -23.36
N GLY A 141 -33.60 -9.81 -22.67
CA GLY A 141 -32.19 -9.59 -23.06
C GLY A 141 -31.82 -10.25 -24.38
N GLU A 142 -32.37 -11.45 -24.65
CA GLU A 142 -32.13 -12.19 -25.91
C GLU A 142 -32.96 -11.68 -27.09
N THR A 143 -34.19 -11.25 -26.82
CA THR A 143 -35.13 -10.76 -27.87
C THR A 143 -35.03 -9.26 -28.12
N GLY A 144 -34.21 -8.54 -27.37
CA GLY A 144 -34.05 -7.06 -27.49
C GLY A 144 -35.30 -6.25 -27.06
N ASN A 145 -36.31 -6.88 -26.46
CA ASN A 145 -37.57 -6.23 -26.10
C ASN A 145 -37.53 -5.79 -24.62
N PHE A 146 -36.90 -4.62 -24.37
CA PHE A 146 -36.67 -4.05 -23.02
C PHE A 146 -37.81 -3.14 -22.55
N GLN A 147 -38.86 -2.92 -23.34
CA GLN A 147 -39.89 -1.91 -23.10
C GLN A 147 -40.74 -2.17 -21.83
N ASN A 148 -40.81 -3.41 -21.36
CA ASN A 148 -41.65 -3.82 -20.23
C ASN A 148 -40.94 -3.98 -18.88
N LEU A 149 -39.66 -3.61 -18.78
CA LEU A 149 -38.90 -3.71 -17.55
C LEU A 149 -39.15 -2.48 -16.65
N LYS A 150 -39.74 -2.68 -15.48
CA LYS A 150 -39.99 -1.65 -14.46
C LYS A 150 -38.90 -1.67 -13.39
N GLY A 151 -38.70 -0.51 -12.71
CA GLY A 151 -37.76 -0.36 -11.60
C GLY A 151 -36.36 0.06 -12.05
N ILE A 152 -35.34 -0.23 -11.22
CA ILE A 152 -33.94 0.20 -11.43
C ILE A 152 -33.40 -0.27 -12.78
N VAL A 153 -33.70 -1.50 -13.18
CA VAL A 153 -33.26 -2.07 -14.46
C VAL A 153 -33.87 -1.32 -15.64
N GLY A 154 -35.15 -0.97 -15.58
CA GLY A 154 -35.80 -0.19 -16.64
C GLY A 154 -35.21 1.22 -16.79
N THR A 155 -34.84 1.86 -15.67
CA THR A 155 -34.15 3.16 -15.68
C THR A 155 -32.76 3.03 -16.29
N TYR A 156 -31.99 2.02 -15.87
CA TYR A 156 -30.67 1.75 -16.46
C TYR A 156 -30.73 1.56 -17.98
N ILE A 157 -31.67 0.75 -18.48
CA ILE A 157 -31.82 0.52 -19.92
C ILE A 157 -32.20 1.79 -20.69
N LYS A 158 -33.06 2.65 -20.11
CA LYS A 158 -33.36 3.94 -20.72
C LYS A 158 -32.15 4.84 -20.85
N VAL A 159 -31.34 4.90 -19.79
CA VAL A 159 -30.06 5.66 -19.78
C VAL A 159 -29.09 5.07 -20.80
N LEU A 160 -28.95 3.75 -20.83
CA LEU A 160 -28.07 3.05 -21.75
C LEU A 160 -28.47 3.28 -23.21
N ASN A 161 -29.77 3.15 -23.55
CA ASN A 161 -30.25 3.44 -24.90
C ASN A 161 -29.98 4.87 -25.32
N LYS A 162 -30.23 5.86 -24.43
CA LYS A 162 -29.90 7.27 -24.69
C LYS A 162 -28.39 7.48 -24.90
N ALA A 163 -27.55 6.78 -24.13
CA ALA A 163 -26.10 6.83 -24.27
C ALA A 163 -25.65 6.24 -25.63
N LEU A 164 -26.21 5.09 -26.02
CA LEU A 164 -25.89 4.42 -27.29
C LEU A 164 -26.34 5.25 -28.52
N LEU A 165 -27.41 6.04 -28.41
CA LEU A 165 -27.83 6.95 -29.47
C LEU A 165 -26.86 8.13 -29.66
N HIS A 166 -26.02 8.45 -28.68
CA HIS A 166 -25.09 9.57 -28.72
C HIS A 166 -23.66 9.19 -28.34
N PRO A 167 -23.02 8.23 -29.02
CA PRO A 167 -21.70 7.70 -28.61
C PRO A 167 -20.62 8.78 -28.55
N GLY A 168 -20.62 9.73 -29.46
CA GLY A 168 -19.66 10.84 -29.49
C GLY A 168 -19.75 11.74 -28.25
N LYS A 169 -20.98 12.02 -27.76
CA LYS A 169 -21.14 12.82 -26.52
C LYS A 169 -20.65 12.05 -25.29
N ILE A 170 -20.88 10.77 -25.23
CA ILE A 170 -20.40 9.93 -24.12
C ILE A 170 -18.87 9.84 -24.12
N LEU A 171 -18.26 9.63 -25.29
CA LEU A 171 -16.82 9.64 -25.44
C LEU A 171 -16.21 10.99 -25.01
N LEU A 172 -16.77 12.08 -25.49
CA LEU A 172 -16.33 13.43 -25.12
C LEU A 172 -16.49 13.67 -23.62
N ALA A 173 -17.61 13.25 -23.03
CA ALA A 173 -17.84 13.38 -21.59
C ALA A 173 -16.83 12.56 -20.78
N SER A 174 -16.49 11.33 -21.22
CA SER A 174 -15.49 10.48 -20.52
C SER A 174 -14.10 11.10 -20.59
N VAL A 175 -13.67 11.61 -21.75
CA VAL A 175 -12.39 12.30 -21.90
C VAL A 175 -12.36 13.60 -21.10
N ALA A 176 -13.43 14.38 -21.13
CA ALA A 176 -13.53 15.60 -20.33
C ALA A 176 -13.45 15.32 -18.82
N THR A 177 -14.13 14.26 -18.35
CA THR A 177 -14.05 13.82 -16.95
C THR A 177 -12.61 13.40 -16.58
N LEU A 178 -11.93 12.66 -17.44
CA LEU A 178 -10.55 12.25 -17.22
C LEU A 178 -9.62 13.47 -17.10
N ILE A 179 -9.74 14.42 -18.02
CA ILE A 179 -8.95 15.68 -17.98
C ILE A 179 -9.26 16.47 -16.71
N LEU A 180 -10.54 16.58 -16.35
CA LEU A 180 -10.98 17.33 -15.17
C LEU A 180 -10.42 16.71 -13.88
N VAL A 181 -10.49 15.38 -13.73
CA VAL A 181 -9.94 14.67 -12.57
C VAL A 181 -8.43 14.85 -12.50
N GLN A 182 -7.73 14.73 -13.64
CA GLN A 182 -6.28 14.93 -13.70
C GLN A 182 -5.89 16.37 -13.34
N PHE A 183 -6.62 17.35 -13.86
CA PHE A 183 -6.42 18.75 -13.52
C PHE A 183 -6.69 19.04 -12.04
N ALA A 184 -7.78 18.50 -11.49
CA ALA A 184 -8.09 18.62 -10.08
C ALA A 184 -7.00 18.00 -9.20
N TYR A 185 -6.44 16.83 -9.60
CA TYR A 185 -5.34 16.20 -8.87
C TYR A 185 -4.06 17.06 -8.91
N ILE A 186 -3.72 17.68 -10.05
CA ILE A 186 -2.55 18.57 -10.15
C ILE A 186 -2.70 19.80 -9.25
N VAL A 187 -3.93 20.38 -9.18
CA VAL A 187 -4.18 21.61 -8.41
C VAL A 187 -4.35 21.35 -6.91
N PHE A 188 -5.06 20.27 -6.55
CA PHE A 188 -5.45 19.96 -5.15
C PHE A 188 -4.72 18.75 -4.58
N GLY A 189 -3.91 18.05 -5.36
CA GLY A 189 -3.20 16.86 -4.93
C GLY A 189 -2.14 17.19 -3.88
N LYS A 190 -2.09 16.39 -2.81
CA LYS A 190 -1.12 16.52 -1.71
C LYS A 190 0.18 15.74 -1.94
N GLY A 191 0.41 15.26 -3.17
CA GLY A 191 1.55 14.39 -3.49
C GLY A 191 1.26 12.91 -3.26
N ILE A 192 2.30 12.10 -3.41
CA ILE A 192 2.22 10.64 -3.22
C ILE A 192 3.15 10.27 -2.07
N GLU A 193 2.57 9.77 -0.99
CA GLU A 193 3.31 9.21 0.13
C GLU A 193 3.16 7.69 0.13
N PHE A 194 4.27 6.97 0.16
CA PHE A 194 4.28 5.52 0.16
C PHE A 194 3.99 4.93 1.55
N PHE A 195 4.58 5.56 2.57
CA PHE A 195 4.32 5.27 3.97
C PHE A 195 3.85 6.57 4.61
N PRO A 196 2.55 6.69 4.91
CA PRO A 196 2.03 7.88 5.57
C PRO A 196 2.67 8.05 6.95
N ASP A 197 2.95 9.28 7.31
CA ASP A 197 3.41 9.61 8.66
C ASP A 197 2.29 9.27 9.64
N ILE A 198 2.57 8.30 10.51
CA ILE A 198 1.66 7.90 11.59
C ILE A 198 2.22 8.46 12.88
N GLU A 199 1.33 8.85 13.80
CA GLU A 199 1.72 9.29 15.13
C GLU A 199 2.68 8.27 15.78
N PRO A 200 3.91 8.66 16.12
CA PRO A 200 4.89 7.75 16.68
C PRO A 200 4.60 7.44 18.15
N ASP A 201 4.81 6.20 18.55
CA ASP A 201 4.72 5.79 19.96
C ASP A 201 5.95 6.27 20.78
N TYR A 202 7.05 6.59 20.11
CA TYR A 202 8.28 7.07 20.73
C TYR A 202 9.11 7.94 19.79
N ALA A 203 9.92 8.80 20.37
CA ALA A 203 10.95 9.60 19.68
C ALA A 203 12.31 9.39 20.32
N VAL A 204 13.38 9.57 19.55
CA VAL A 204 14.75 9.49 20.04
C VAL A 204 15.40 10.84 19.88
N ILE A 205 15.89 11.41 20.98
CA ILE A 205 16.69 12.61 21.02
C ILE A 205 18.16 12.18 21.00
N GLN A 206 18.93 12.64 20.02
CA GLN A 206 20.38 12.58 20.06
C GLN A 206 20.95 13.89 20.55
N VAL A 207 21.85 13.78 21.51
CA VAL A 207 22.51 14.96 22.11
C VAL A 207 23.95 15.02 21.63
N HIS A 208 24.29 16.12 20.99
CA HIS A 208 25.61 16.41 20.46
C HIS A 208 26.30 17.47 21.34
N ALA A 209 27.55 17.28 21.66
CA ALA A 209 28.38 18.27 22.29
C ALA A 209 29.78 18.29 21.68
N ARG A 210 30.39 19.47 21.65
CA ARG A 210 31.76 19.63 21.16
C ARG A 210 32.77 19.46 22.32
N GLY A 211 33.90 18.82 22.02
CA GLY A 211 35.01 18.65 22.96
C GLY A 211 35.11 17.21 23.47
N ASN A 212 36.23 16.93 24.15
CA ASN A 212 36.50 15.62 24.73
C ASN A 212 35.99 15.59 26.17
N LEU A 213 34.69 15.41 26.34
CA LEU A 213 34.01 15.35 27.62
C LEU A 213 34.19 14.00 28.30
N SER A 214 34.48 14.00 29.59
CA SER A 214 34.45 12.80 30.41
C SER A 214 33.05 12.24 30.56
N ILE A 215 32.90 10.98 30.94
CA ILE A 215 31.57 10.34 31.08
C ILE A 215 30.71 11.06 32.15
N LYS A 216 31.33 11.61 33.18
CA LYS A 216 30.65 12.39 34.23
C LYS A 216 30.11 13.71 33.71
N GLU A 217 30.89 14.43 32.91
CA GLU A 217 30.44 15.68 32.30
C GLU A 217 29.30 15.44 31.30
N LYS A 218 29.38 14.36 30.50
CA LYS A 218 28.31 13.94 29.62
C LYS A 218 27.03 13.62 30.41
N ASP A 219 27.15 12.91 31.55
CA ASP A 219 26.00 12.55 32.39
C ASP A 219 25.33 13.78 32.99
N ILE A 220 26.10 14.79 33.43
CA ILE A 220 25.56 16.07 33.94
C ILE A 220 24.71 16.76 32.86
N LEU A 221 25.23 16.88 31.65
CA LEU A 221 24.50 17.49 30.53
C LEU A 221 23.24 16.72 30.19
N MET A 222 23.30 15.38 30.16
CA MET A 222 22.14 14.54 29.89
C MET A 222 21.05 14.69 30.94
N ARG A 223 21.43 14.76 32.25
CA ARG A 223 20.48 14.99 33.35
C ARG A 223 19.86 16.39 33.30
N GLU A 224 20.60 17.40 32.85
CA GLU A 224 20.07 18.75 32.69
C GLU A 224 18.96 18.80 31.64
N ILE A 225 19.12 18.04 30.52
CA ILE A 225 18.07 17.89 29.50
C ILE A 225 16.88 17.15 30.09
N GLU A 226 17.11 15.99 30.72
CA GLU A 226 16.09 15.16 31.31
C GLU A 226 15.22 15.93 32.31
N ASN A 227 15.83 16.71 33.19
CA ASN A 227 15.13 17.54 34.20
C ASN A 227 14.19 18.58 33.56
N LYS A 228 14.46 19.03 32.34
CA LYS A 228 13.59 19.99 31.64
C LYS A 228 12.36 19.36 31.01
N ILE A 229 12.40 18.06 30.78
CA ILE A 229 11.33 17.33 30.05
C ILE A 229 10.57 16.33 30.94
N ILE A 230 11.11 15.95 32.11
CA ILE A 230 10.55 14.89 32.96
C ILE A 230 9.12 15.19 33.46
N HIS A 231 8.74 16.46 33.52
CA HIS A 231 7.41 16.88 33.99
C HIS A 231 6.38 17.06 32.88
N MET A 232 6.64 16.56 31.68
CA MET A 232 5.67 16.59 30.59
C MET A 232 4.70 15.41 30.72
N GLU A 233 3.39 15.71 30.89
CA GLU A 233 2.35 14.71 31.11
C GLU A 233 2.14 13.76 29.91
N GLU A 234 2.54 14.19 28.72
CA GLU A 234 2.42 13.38 27.51
C GLU A 234 3.51 12.32 27.36
N LEU A 235 4.49 12.30 28.27
CA LEU A 235 5.57 11.31 28.30
C LEU A 235 5.24 10.21 29.31
N LYS A 236 5.13 8.98 28.81
CA LYS A 236 4.89 7.78 29.62
C LYS A 236 6.16 7.31 30.31
N SER A 237 7.29 7.32 29.57
CA SER A 237 8.59 6.97 30.09
C SER A 237 9.72 7.74 29.37
N ILE A 238 10.81 7.98 30.09
CA ILE A 238 12.03 8.60 29.56
C ILE A 238 13.18 7.65 29.85
N TYR A 239 13.87 7.22 28.82
CA TYR A 239 15.05 6.39 28.94
C TYR A 239 16.28 7.15 28.43
N THR A 240 17.14 7.55 29.38
CA THR A 240 18.37 8.31 29.09
C THR A 240 19.57 7.39 29.09
N ARG A 241 20.36 7.48 28.04
CA ARG A 241 21.63 6.76 27.89
C ARG A 241 22.77 7.73 27.64
N THR A 242 23.76 7.72 28.53
CA THR A 242 24.96 8.53 28.41
C THR A 242 26.09 7.72 27.74
N GLY A 243 26.81 8.35 26.82
CA GLY A 243 27.91 7.71 26.06
C GLY A 243 27.51 7.22 24.68
N VAL A 244 28.52 6.92 23.86
CA VAL A 244 28.33 6.45 22.48
C VAL A 244 28.09 4.95 22.46
N SER A 245 27.01 4.53 21.80
CA SER A 245 26.83 3.11 21.46
C SER A 245 27.70 2.76 20.26
N LYS A 246 28.56 1.76 20.36
CA LYS A 246 29.32 1.17 19.24
C LYS A 246 28.41 0.64 18.11
N GLN A 247 27.11 0.61 18.34
CA GLN A 247 26.08 0.09 17.43
C GLN A 247 25.40 1.17 16.59
N SER A 248 25.68 2.46 16.84
CA SER A 248 25.21 3.55 15.95
C SER A 248 26.01 3.52 14.67
N ARG A 249 25.41 3.00 13.60
CA ARG A 249 25.97 3.04 12.23
C ARG A 249 26.21 4.47 11.71
N ASP A 250 25.61 5.47 12.33
CA ASP A 250 25.78 6.91 12.03
C ASP A 250 26.75 7.61 13.02
N GLY A 251 27.78 6.93 13.46
CA GLY A 251 28.74 7.33 14.45
C GLY A 251 29.39 8.71 14.25
N ALA A 252 28.59 9.76 14.40
CA ALA A 252 29.14 11.09 14.62
C ALA A 252 29.84 11.09 15.97
N GLU A 253 31.13 11.40 15.98
CA GLU A 253 32.00 11.40 17.18
C GLU A 253 31.55 12.42 18.25
N ASP A 254 30.64 13.33 17.90
CA ASP A 254 30.11 14.39 18.75
C ASP A 254 28.85 14.01 19.55
N ILE A 255 28.29 12.79 19.37
CA ILE A 255 27.14 12.32 20.14
C ILE A 255 27.58 11.93 21.54
N ILE A 256 27.08 12.65 22.55
CA ILE A 256 27.37 12.40 23.97
C ILE A 256 26.37 11.46 24.64
N GLY A 257 25.16 11.33 24.07
CA GLY A 257 24.13 10.45 24.60
C GLY A 257 22.85 10.49 23.78
N SER A 258 21.89 9.68 24.18
CA SER A 258 20.55 9.62 23.57
C SER A 258 19.47 9.50 24.65
N ILE A 259 18.33 10.14 24.40
CA ILE A 259 17.15 10.06 25.25
C ILE A 259 16.01 9.51 24.39
N GLN A 260 15.47 8.39 24.81
CA GLN A 260 14.27 7.82 24.19
C GLN A 260 13.06 8.25 25.01
N LEU A 261 12.12 8.90 24.34
CA LEU A 261 10.85 9.34 24.87
C LEU A 261 9.78 8.37 24.42
N GLU A 262 9.07 7.75 25.36
CA GLU A 262 7.86 6.98 25.09
C GLU A 262 6.67 7.88 25.37
N PHE A 263 5.79 8.02 24.40
CA PHE A 263 4.59 8.84 24.52
C PHE A 263 3.43 8.02 25.13
N VAL A 264 2.50 8.71 25.78
CA VAL A 264 1.20 8.13 26.12
C VAL A 264 0.39 7.88 24.83
N ASP A 265 -0.73 7.14 24.93
CA ASP A 265 -1.54 6.79 23.78
C ASP A 265 -1.92 8.01 22.93
N TRP A 266 -1.84 7.84 21.61
CA TRP A 266 -2.03 8.92 20.63
C TRP A 266 -3.40 9.62 20.71
N ASN A 267 -4.44 8.93 21.22
CA ASN A 267 -5.82 9.44 21.35
C ASN A 267 -6.03 10.37 22.54
N ILE A 268 -5.09 10.39 23.51
CA ILE A 268 -5.20 11.17 24.74
C ILE A 268 -4.12 12.25 24.89
N ARG A 269 -3.27 12.43 23.88
CA ARG A 269 -2.18 13.43 23.85
C ARG A 269 -2.27 14.36 22.64
N ARG A 270 -1.53 15.45 22.69
CA ARG A 270 -1.31 16.32 21.53
C ARG A 270 -0.52 15.57 20.44
N PRO A 271 -0.57 16.02 19.17
CA PRO A 271 0.26 15.48 18.10
C PRO A 271 1.75 15.46 18.48
N ALA A 272 2.42 14.35 18.16
CA ALA A 272 3.84 14.18 18.52
C ALA A 272 4.73 15.30 17.98
N GLY A 273 4.38 15.92 16.85
CA GLY A 273 5.09 17.07 16.30
C GLY A 273 5.10 18.29 17.22
N GLU A 274 4.00 18.55 17.92
CA GLU A 274 3.88 19.63 18.89
C GLU A 274 4.68 19.35 20.17
N ILE A 275 4.58 18.12 20.68
CA ILE A 275 5.33 17.68 21.86
C ILE A 275 6.83 17.78 21.59
N ILE A 276 7.28 17.30 20.41
CA ILE A 276 8.67 17.38 19.96
C ILE A 276 9.13 18.84 19.87
N SER A 277 8.30 19.72 19.31
CA SER A 277 8.60 21.16 19.22
C SER A 277 8.73 21.81 20.58
N GLU A 278 7.90 21.41 21.54
CA GLU A 278 8.00 21.87 22.92
C GLU A 278 9.27 21.37 23.61
N VAL A 279 9.64 20.10 23.42
CA VAL A 279 10.90 19.55 23.92
C VAL A 279 12.09 20.35 23.37
N MET A 280 12.10 20.66 22.08
CA MET A 280 13.14 21.49 21.47
C MET A 280 13.19 22.90 22.07
N ASN A 281 12.03 23.53 22.29
CA ASN A 281 11.96 24.85 22.88
C ASN A 281 12.45 24.88 24.32
N ARG A 282 12.10 23.89 25.15
CA ARG A 282 12.55 23.77 26.54
C ARG A 282 14.05 23.55 26.65
N THR A 283 14.66 22.94 25.64
CA THR A 283 16.08 22.56 25.63
C THR A 283 16.96 23.50 24.81
N LYS A 284 16.38 24.44 24.04
CA LYS A 284 17.10 25.36 23.15
C LYS A 284 18.15 26.22 23.84
N ASN A 285 17.91 26.57 25.12
CA ASN A 285 18.77 27.50 25.88
C ASN A 285 19.93 26.81 26.63
N LEU A 286 20.14 25.51 26.40
CA LEU A 286 21.24 24.77 26.99
C LEU A 286 22.54 25.06 26.23
N ALA A 287 23.51 25.67 26.90
CA ALA A 287 24.77 26.05 26.27
C ALA A 287 25.66 24.82 26.00
N GLY A 288 26.36 24.82 24.88
CA GLY A 288 27.37 23.79 24.55
C GLY A 288 26.84 22.48 23.99
N ILE A 289 25.53 22.34 23.84
CA ILE A 289 24.89 21.17 23.28
C ILE A 289 24.03 21.50 22.04
N LYS A 290 23.92 20.57 21.15
CA LYS A 290 22.97 20.59 20.04
C LYS A 290 22.09 19.33 20.11
N ILE A 291 20.80 19.52 20.01
CA ILE A 291 19.83 18.44 20.08
C ILE A 291 19.30 18.14 18.67
N GLU A 292 19.34 16.89 18.30
CA GLU A 292 18.71 16.36 17.08
C GLU A 292 17.63 15.35 17.49
N ILE A 293 16.41 15.53 16.98
CA ILE A 293 15.32 14.60 17.27
C ILE A 293 15.10 13.70 16.07
N LEU A 294 15.31 12.40 16.28
CA LEU A 294 15.09 11.37 15.29
C LEU A 294 13.66 10.83 15.43
N LYS A 295 12.79 11.21 14.51
CA LYS A 295 11.51 10.54 14.34
C LYS A 295 11.77 9.20 13.66
N LYS A 296 11.36 8.09 14.26
CA LYS A 296 11.45 6.79 13.58
C LYS A 296 10.39 6.75 12.48
N LYS A 297 10.83 6.88 11.25
CA LYS A 297 9.95 6.62 10.09
C LYS A 297 9.57 5.13 10.09
N ARG A 298 8.28 4.83 10.01
CA ARG A 298 7.81 3.45 9.79
C ARG A 298 8.07 3.08 8.33
N GLY A 299 8.51 1.86 8.09
CA GLY A 299 8.87 1.35 6.77
C GLY A 299 10.29 0.79 6.75
N PRO A 300 10.76 0.34 5.59
CA PRO A 300 12.15 -0.08 5.43
C PRO A 300 13.09 1.07 5.79
N PRO A 301 14.23 0.82 6.45
CA PRO A 301 15.20 1.86 6.80
C PRO A 301 15.76 2.48 5.50
N ILE A 302 15.33 3.68 5.18
CA ILE A 302 15.73 4.39 3.95
C ILE A 302 16.99 5.25 4.20
N GLY A 303 17.44 5.39 5.46
CA GLY A 303 18.50 6.34 5.84
C GLY A 303 17.99 7.77 5.95
N LYS A 304 18.90 8.76 5.93
CA LYS A 304 18.53 10.19 5.86
C LYS A 304 18.05 10.52 4.44
N ASP A 305 17.08 11.40 4.31
CA ASP A 305 16.43 11.74 3.02
C ASP A 305 17.42 12.25 1.96
N ILE A 306 18.48 12.94 2.41
CA ILE A 306 19.58 13.39 1.56
C ILE A 306 20.90 12.90 2.17
N GLN A 307 21.63 12.11 1.40
CA GLN A 307 22.97 11.64 1.78
C GLN A 307 23.95 12.04 0.71
N ILE A 308 24.95 12.84 1.09
CA ILE A 308 26.03 13.24 0.19
C ILE A 308 27.30 12.53 0.63
N LYS A 309 27.78 11.59 -0.18
CA LYS A 309 29.02 10.86 0.07
C LYS A 309 30.16 11.53 -0.70
N VAL A 310 31.08 12.14 0.04
CA VAL A 310 32.30 12.74 -0.52
C VAL A 310 33.45 11.75 -0.38
N THR A 311 34.05 11.32 -1.49
CA THR A 311 35.14 10.34 -1.50
C THR A 311 36.36 10.92 -2.19
N SER A 312 37.53 10.84 -1.57
CA SER A 312 38.82 11.22 -2.19
C SER A 312 39.95 10.45 -1.51
N LYS A 313 41.07 10.27 -2.22
CA LYS A 313 42.31 9.72 -1.66
C LYS A 313 43.06 10.73 -0.74
N SER A 314 42.67 12.00 -0.74
CA SER A 314 43.31 13.06 0.05
C SER A 314 42.33 13.67 1.05
N TYR A 315 42.65 13.58 2.35
CA TYR A 315 41.85 14.14 3.42
C TYR A 315 41.62 15.67 3.26
N LYS A 316 42.68 16.41 2.88
CA LYS A 316 42.55 17.88 2.67
C LYS A 316 41.54 18.24 1.58
N LYS A 317 41.42 17.42 0.52
CA LYS A 317 40.43 17.65 -0.54
C LYS A 317 39.00 17.33 -0.05
N ILE A 318 38.84 16.31 0.79
CA ILE A 318 37.54 15.99 1.41
C ILE A 318 37.11 17.16 2.32
N GLU A 319 37.99 17.61 3.21
CA GLU A 319 37.69 18.70 4.15
C GLU A 319 37.27 19.99 3.41
N TYR A 320 38.00 20.37 2.38
CA TYR A 320 37.67 21.54 1.56
C TYR A 320 36.31 21.37 0.85
N ALA A 321 36.03 20.23 0.27
CA ALA A 321 34.78 19.94 -0.42
C ALA A 321 33.60 19.95 0.55
N VAL A 322 33.75 19.30 1.72
CA VAL A 322 32.71 19.26 2.75
C VAL A 322 32.40 20.66 3.28
N LYS A 323 33.44 21.48 3.60
CA LYS A 323 33.23 22.87 4.03
C LYS A 323 32.48 23.69 2.98
N LYS A 324 32.80 23.51 1.69
CA LYS A 324 32.12 24.20 0.60
C LYS A 324 30.66 23.77 0.47
N ILE A 325 30.37 22.47 0.62
CA ILE A 325 29.02 21.92 0.57
C ILE A 325 28.19 22.43 1.75
N VAL A 326 28.70 22.35 2.98
CA VAL A 326 28.03 22.84 4.20
C VAL A 326 27.70 24.32 4.06
N ASN A 327 28.68 25.17 3.66
CA ASN A 327 28.45 26.59 3.45
C ASN A 327 27.40 26.92 2.37
N GLN A 328 27.22 26.05 1.38
CA GLN A 328 26.15 26.23 0.40
C GLN A 328 24.78 25.83 0.96
N PHE A 329 24.72 24.76 1.73
CA PHE A 329 23.48 24.37 2.41
C PHE A 329 23.01 25.39 3.42
N ASP A 330 23.92 25.96 4.22
CA ASP A 330 23.62 27.02 5.18
C ASP A 330 23.09 28.32 4.52
N LYS A 331 23.34 28.51 3.21
CA LYS A 331 22.79 29.65 2.45
C LYS A 331 21.43 29.38 1.84
N ILE A 332 21.07 28.12 1.66
CA ILE A 332 19.80 27.72 1.03
C ILE A 332 18.68 27.61 2.08
N GLY A 333 19.04 27.43 3.37
CA GLY A 333 18.14 27.35 4.52
C GLY A 333 17.80 25.92 4.88
#